data_c385d13c91dcb555191b722f58f47d72
#
_entry.id   c385d13c91dcb555191b722f58f47d72
#
_cell.length_a   1.000
_cell.length_b   1.000
_cell.length_c   1.000
_cell.angle_alpha   90.00
_cell.angle_beta   90.00
_cell.angle_gamma   90.00
#
_symmetry.space_group_name_H-M   'P 1'
#
loop_
_entity.id
_entity.type
_entity.pdbx_description
1 polymer ?
#
loop_
_entity_poly.entity_id
_entity_poly.type
_entity_poly.pdbx_seq_one_letter_code
_entity_poly.pdbx_strand_id
1 'polypeptide(L)'
;MTPLPFSAERYEEDFPDQESKEHYQRLLWASRRVLPVSDELVEKVGGGGAAPYAAVGRALIEKADLLLCVWNGLPPKGPGGTSEVAALMLEKGGLVLWIPAQGGKTRLVGPAPLPPAGTFRRKLHEALAETFQRSARPAEMRVA
;
A
#
# COMPACT_ATOMS: atom_id res chain seq x y z
N MET A 1 -6.72 -2.13 -6.06
CA MET A 1 -6.99 -3.22 -5.10
C MET A 1 -6.53 -2.75 -3.75
N THR A 2 -7.38 -2.90 -2.74
CA THR A 2 -7.11 -2.52 -1.34
C THR A 2 -7.10 -3.81 -0.52
N PRO A 3 -5.92 -4.37 -0.21
CA PRO A 3 -5.84 -5.52 0.67
C PRO A 3 -6.13 -5.11 2.11
N LEU A 4 -6.89 -5.91 2.83
CA LEU A 4 -7.19 -5.74 4.24
C LEU A 4 -6.65 -6.92 5.05
N PRO A 5 -6.26 -6.70 6.33
CA PRO A 5 -5.79 -7.79 7.19
C PRO A 5 -6.90 -8.78 7.56
N PHE A 6 -8.14 -8.29 7.60
CA PHE A 6 -9.36 -9.05 7.95
C PHE A 6 -10.52 -8.67 7.04
N SER A 7 -11.73 -9.16 7.32
CA SER A 7 -12.94 -8.59 6.72
C SER A 7 -13.05 -7.10 7.05
N ALA A 8 -13.78 -6.35 6.23
CA ALA A 8 -13.90 -4.91 6.40
C ALA A 8 -14.50 -4.54 7.77
N GLU A 9 -15.49 -5.31 8.22
CA GLU A 9 -16.18 -5.13 9.49
C GLU A 9 -15.23 -5.38 10.67
N ARG A 10 -14.44 -6.48 10.62
CA ARG A 10 -13.48 -6.82 11.67
C ARG A 10 -12.36 -5.78 11.74
N TYR A 11 -11.87 -5.29 10.59
CA TYR A 11 -10.79 -4.30 10.57
C TYR A 11 -11.27 -2.92 11.05
N GLU A 12 -12.56 -2.61 10.90
CA GLU A 12 -13.15 -1.37 11.44
C GLU A 12 -13.07 -1.29 12.97
N GLU A 13 -13.08 -2.43 13.65
CA GLU A 13 -12.95 -2.49 15.12
C GLU A 13 -11.59 -1.99 15.64
N ASP A 14 -10.55 -1.99 14.80
CA ASP A 14 -9.20 -1.53 15.16
C ASP A 14 -9.11 0.01 15.24
N PHE A 15 -10.11 0.75 14.74
CA PHE A 15 -10.11 2.20 14.79
C PHE A 15 -10.70 2.72 16.13
N PRO A 16 -9.98 3.65 16.81
CA PRO A 16 -10.29 4.00 18.20
C PRO A 16 -11.53 4.87 18.37
N ASP A 17 -11.94 5.60 17.35
CA ASP A 17 -13.00 6.61 17.43
C ASP A 17 -13.91 6.60 16.20
N GLN A 18 -15.07 7.23 16.35
CA GLN A 18 -16.10 7.27 15.30
C GLN A 18 -15.62 8.03 14.05
N GLU A 19 -14.84 9.09 14.20
CA GLU A 19 -14.31 9.87 13.08
C GLU A 19 -13.37 9.02 12.20
N SER A 20 -12.49 8.27 12.84
CA SER A 20 -11.58 7.34 12.16
C SER A 20 -12.35 6.24 11.41
N LYS A 21 -13.42 5.70 12.00
CA LYS A 21 -14.30 4.70 11.36
C LYS A 21 -15.01 5.29 10.14
N GLU A 22 -15.54 6.48 10.23
CA GLU A 22 -16.19 7.17 9.10
C GLU A 22 -15.20 7.48 7.97
N HIS A 23 -13.95 7.85 8.30
CA HIS A 23 -12.88 8.01 7.32
C HIS A 23 -12.56 6.69 6.63
N TYR A 24 -12.42 5.62 7.39
CA TYR A 24 -12.19 4.28 6.87
C TYR A 24 -13.32 3.84 5.91
N GLN A 25 -14.57 3.96 6.32
CA GLN A 25 -15.73 3.61 5.49
C GLN A 25 -15.76 4.41 4.18
N ARG A 26 -15.48 5.71 4.22
CA ARG A 26 -15.39 6.55 3.00
C ARG A 26 -14.30 6.05 2.05
N LEU A 27 -13.13 5.66 2.57
CA LEU A 27 -12.04 5.12 1.76
C LEU A 27 -12.38 3.76 1.18
N LEU A 28 -13.05 2.89 1.95
CA LEU A 28 -13.54 1.61 1.44
C LEU A 28 -14.53 1.81 0.31
N TRP A 29 -15.50 2.70 0.48
CA TRP A 29 -16.51 2.98 -0.54
C TRP A 29 -15.90 3.54 -1.83
N ALA A 30 -14.86 4.37 -1.73
CA ALA A 30 -14.10 4.87 -2.87
C ALA A 30 -13.20 3.82 -3.54
N SER A 31 -12.97 2.69 -2.88
CA SER A 31 -12.07 1.64 -3.38
C SER A 31 -12.76 0.78 -4.45
N ARG A 32 -12.10 0.59 -5.61
CA ARG A 32 -12.65 -0.23 -6.70
C ARG A 32 -12.77 -1.72 -6.35
N ARG A 33 -11.92 -2.21 -5.48
CA ARG A 33 -11.87 -3.60 -5.05
C ARG A 33 -11.19 -3.70 -3.69
N VAL A 34 -11.92 -4.20 -2.73
CA VAL A 34 -11.44 -4.49 -1.38
C VAL A 34 -11.38 -6.01 -1.21
N LEU A 35 -10.30 -6.54 -0.69
CA LEU A 35 -10.12 -7.97 -0.47
C LEU A 35 -9.36 -8.20 0.83
N PRO A 36 -9.85 -9.04 1.73
CA PRO A 36 -9.01 -9.56 2.81
C PRO A 36 -7.85 -10.38 2.24
N VAL A 37 -6.72 -10.37 2.91
CA VAL A 37 -5.61 -11.25 2.57
C VAL A 37 -6.01 -12.70 2.79
N SER A 38 -5.45 -13.63 2.00
CA SER A 38 -5.78 -15.05 2.13
C SER A 38 -5.09 -15.67 3.34
N ASP A 39 -5.72 -16.67 3.93
CA ASP A 39 -5.15 -17.45 5.05
C ASP A 39 -3.80 -18.05 4.66
N GLU A 40 -3.64 -18.53 3.42
CA GLU A 40 -2.37 -19.04 2.90
C GLU A 40 -1.24 -18.00 2.98
N LEU A 41 -1.54 -16.73 2.67
CA LEU A 41 -0.55 -15.65 2.76
C LEU A 41 -0.24 -15.31 4.22
N VAL A 42 -1.24 -15.37 5.11
CA VAL A 42 -1.06 -15.17 6.55
C VAL A 42 -0.16 -16.27 7.15
N GLU A 43 -0.35 -17.51 6.75
CA GLU A 43 0.51 -18.62 7.16
C GLU A 43 1.96 -18.47 6.67
N LYS A 44 2.14 -18.05 5.41
CA LYS A 44 3.46 -17.81 4.80
C LYS A 44 4.30 -16.74 5.52
N VAL A 45 3.67 -15.79 6.19
CA VAL A 45 4.38 -14.76 6.97
C VAL A 45 4.60 -15.15 8.44
N GLY A 46 4.28 -16.39 8.81
CA GLY A 46 4.60 -16.96 10.12
C GLY A 46 3.41 -17.12 11.07
N GLY A 47 2.19 -16.79 10.64
CA GLY A 47 0.98 -16.90 11.48
C GLY A 47 0.99 -15.96 12.68
N GLY A 48 -0.03 -16.09 13.54
CA GLY A 48 -0.16 -15.31 14.78
C GLY A 48 -0.87 -13.96 14.59
N GLY A 49 -1.10 -13.25 15.70
CA GLY A 49 -2.00 -12.09 15.73
C GLY A 49 -1.62 -10.90 14.83
N ALA A 50 -0.33 -10.70 14.58
CA ALA A 50 0.15 -9.63 13.69
C ALA A 50 0.37 -10.09 12.23
N ALA A 51 0.30 -11.38 11.94
CA ALA A 51 0.55 -11.93 10.62
C ALA A 51 -0.40 -11.39 9.53
N PRO A 52 -1.69 -11.12 9.78
CA PRO A 52 -2.56 -10.51 8.77
C PRO A 52 -2.06 -9.15 8.29
N TYR A 53 -1.49 -8.32 9.16
CA TYR A 53 -0.91 -7.03 8.77
C TYR A 53 0.36 -7.19 7.95
N ALA A 54 1.23 -8.14 8.31
CA ALA A 54 2.41 -8.48 7.51
C ALA A 54 2.03 -9.03 6.14
N ALA A 55 0.97 -9.83 6.05
CA ALA A 55 0.41 -10.34 4.80
C ALA A 55 -0.11 -9.20 3.89
N VAL A 56 -0.76 -8.17 4.44
CA VAL A 56 -1.13 -6.96 3.69
C VAL A 56 0.10 -6.31 3.08
N GLY A 57 1.16 -6.11 3.86
CA GLY A 57 2.43 -5.55 3.38
C GLY A 57 3.01 -6.37 2.21
N ARG A 58 3.04 -7.68 2.33
CA ARG A 58 3.49 -8.59 1.26
C ARG A 58 2.63 -8.48 0.00
N ALA A 59 1.30 -8.48 0.14
CA ALA A 59 0.38 -8.35 -0.98
C ALA A 59 0.54 -7.03 -1.73
N LEU A 60 0.84 -5.94 -1.01
CA LEU A 60 1.14 -4.63 -1.62
C LEU A 60 2.44 -4.69 -2.42
N ILE A 61 3.52 -5.20 -1.82
CA ILE A 61 4.84 -5.24 -2.44
C ILE A 61 4.85 -6.12 -3.69
N GLU A 62 4.16 -7.24 -3.70
CA GLU A 62 4.09 -8.13 -4.88
C GLU A 62 3.60 -7.39 -6.14
N LYS A 63 2.74 -6.40 -5.99
CA LYS A 63 2.07 -5.70 -7.10
C LYS A 63 2.56 -4.27 -7.33
N ALA A 64 3.38 -3.74 -6.43
CA ALA A 64 3.86 -2.37 -6.51
C ALA A 64 5.25 -2.30 -7.14
N ASP A 65 5.46 -1.31 -8.00
CA ASP A 65 6.77 -0.90 -8.50
C ASP A 65 7.34 0.25 -7.68
N LEU A 66 6.47 1.01 -7.04
CA LEU A 66 6.78 2.13 -6.16
C LEU A 66 5.92 2.07 -4.91
N LEU A 67 6.54 2.12 -3.75
CA LEU A 67 5.87 2.27 -2.46
C LEU A 67 5.92 3.74 -2.01
N LEU A 68 4.74 4.35 -1.77
CA LEU A 68 4.65 5.61 -1.06
C LEU A 68 4.50 5.31 0.44
N CYS A 69 5.42 5.81 1.24
CA CYS A 69 5.57 5.43 2.63
C CYS A 69 5.57 6.68 3.51
N VAL A 70 4.51 6.91 4.27
CA VAL A 70 4.48 7.92 5.34
C VAL A 70 5.02 7.27 6.60
N TRP A 71 6.21 7.68 7.05
CA TRP A 71 6.92 7.01 8.12
C TRP A 71 7.76 7.98 8.96
N ASN A 72 7.80 7.72 10.25
CA ASN A 72 8.55 8.52 11.23
C ASN A 72 10.04 8.18 11.32
N GLY A 73 10.54 7.21 10.55
CA GLY A 73 11.94 6.78 10.57
C GLY A 73 12.29 5.80 11.70
N LEU A 74 11.35 5.40 12.54
CA LEU A 74 11.59 4.50 13.66
C LEU A 74 11.45 3.02 13.25
N PRO A 75 12.10 2.10 13.99
CA PRO A 75 11.92 0.66 13.81
C PRO A 75 10.45 0.24 13.92
N PRO A 76 10.07 -0.92 13.35
CA PRO A 76 8.70 -1.41 13.44
C PRO A 76 8.36 -1.74 14.89
N LYS A 77 7.12 -1.44 15.30
CA LYS A 77 6.61 -1.86 16.62
C LYS A 77 6.16 -3.31 16.64
N GLY A 78 6.07 -3.94 15.46
CA GLY A 78 5.64 -5.31 15.27
C GLY A 78 5.64 -5.68 13.79
N PRO A 79 5.34 -6.96 13.45
CA PRO A 79 5.23 -7.44 12.08
C PRO A 79 4.22 -6.63 11.25
N GLY A 80 4.55 -6.37 9.99
CA GLY A 80 3.71 -5.57 9.09
C GLY A 80 3.81 -4.06 9.26
N GLY A 81 4.73 -3.58 10.13
CA GLY A 81 4.98 -2.14 10.30
C GLY A 81 5.56 -1.48 9.05
N THR A 82 5.36 -0.17 8.91
CA THR A 82 5.76 0.61 7.72
C THR A 82 7.23 0.44 7.36
N SER A 83 8.12 0.38 8.35
CA SER A 83 9.56 0.19 8.12
C SER A 83 9.90 -1.19 7.55
N GLU A 84 9.22 -2.24 7.97
CA GLU A 84 9.38 -3.60 7.44
C GLU A 84 8.90 -3.65 5.98
N VAL A 85 7.73 -3.10 5.69
CA VAL A 85 7.19 -3.05 4.33
C VAL A 85 8.12 -2.26 3.39
N ALA A 86 8.69 -1.14 3.87
CA ALA A 86 9.68 -0.37 3.10
C ALA A 86 10.97 -1.17 2.85
N ALA A 87 11.49 -1.87 3.86
CA ALA A 87 12.67 -2.73 3.71
C ALA A 87 12.44 -3.83 2.68
N LEU A 88 11.33 -4.56 2.77
CA LEU A 88 10.96 -5.60 1.83
C LEU A 88 10.81 -5.07 0.38
N MET A 89 10.30 -3.86 0.22
CA MET A 89 10.23 -3.22 -1.10
C MET A 89 11.62 -2.97 -1.68
N LEU A 90 12.57 -2.50 -0.85
CA LEU A 90 13.95 -2.27 -1.26
C LEU A 90 14.69 -3.59 -1.55
N GLU A 91 14.48 -4.64 -0.75
CA GLU A 91 15.04 -5.98 -0.98
C GLU A 91 14.58 -6.58 -2.32
N LYS A 92 13.32 -6.35 -2.70
CA LYS A 92 12.79 -6.72 -4.02
C LYS A 92 13.45 -5.92 -5.17
N GLY A 93 14.20 -4.87 -4.88
CA GLY A 93 14.75 -3.95 -5.87
C GLY A 93 13.77 -2.87 -6.34
N GLY A 94 12.68 -2.67 -5.60
CA GLY A 94 11.69 -1.64 -5.88
C GLY A 94 12.08 -0.26 -5.35
N LEU A 95 11.22 0.72 -5.58
CA LEU A 95 11.42 2.11 -5.17
C LEU A 95 10.50 2.46 -3.99
N VAL A 96 11.05 3.23 -3.04
CA VAL A 96 10.30 3.77 -1.91
C VAL A 96 10.35 5.30 -1.93
N LEU A 97 9.21 5.95 -2.03
CA LEU A 97 9.07 7.38 -1.78
C LEU A 97 8.76 7.59 -0.30
N TRP A 98 9.78 7.91 0.47
CA TRP A 98 9.62 8.16 1.90
C TRP A 98 9.17 9.60 2.15
N ILE A 99 8.02 9.73 2.81
CA ILE A 99 7.41 10.96 3.26
C ILE A 99 7.54 10.98 4.79
N PRO A 100 8.39 11.85 5.38
CA PRO A 100 8.53 11.89 6.84
C PRO A 100 7.24 12.31 7.53
N ALA A 101 6.76 11.51 8.49
CA ALA A 101 5.50 11.78 9.20
C ALA A 101 5.52 13.07 10.03
N GLN A 102 6.71 13.51 10.49
CA GLN A 102 6.91 14.75 11.23
C GLN A 102 7.21 15.96 10.34
N GLY A 103 7.00 15.83 9.04
CA GLY A 103 7.39 16.83 8.05
C GLY A 103 8.86 16.73 7.65
N GLY A 104 9.23 17.52 6.65
CA GLY A 104 10.57 17.50 6.09
C GLY A 104 10.60 17.12 4.59
N LYS A 105 11.80 16.90 4.06
CA LYS A 105 11.96 16.59 2.64
C LYS A 105 11.62 15.14 2.34
N THR A 106 10.70 14.93 1.43
CA THR A 106 10.42 13.63 0.81
C THR A 106 11.67 13.10 0.10
N ARG A 107 11.95 11.81 0.25
CA ARG A 107 13.13 11.15 -0.32
C ARG A 107 12.73 9.95 -1.15
N LEU A 108 13.32 9.82 -2.34
CA LEU A 108 13.25 8.59 -3.13
C LEU A 108 14.44 7.69 -2.73
N VAL A 109 14.14 6.46 -2.36
CA VAL A 109 15.12 5.44 -1.96
C VAL A 109 14.93 4.20 -2.84
N GLY A 110 16.01 3.59 -3.27
CA GLY A 110 15.98 2.40 -4.11
C GLY A 110 17.35 1.95 -4.56
N PRO A 111 17.45 0.92 -5.42
CA PRO A 111 18.71 0.44 -5.94
C PRO A 111 19.41 1.52 -6.78
N ALA A 112 20.73 1.59 -6.68
CA ALA A 112 21.54 2.50 -7.49
C ALA A 112 21.77 1.92 -8.90
N PRO A 113 21.84 2.78 -9.94
CA PRO A 113 21.62 4.22 -9.91
C PRO A 113 20.13 4.57 -9.82
N LEU A 114 19.79 5.50 -8.93
CA LEU A 114 18.43 6.03 -8.91
C LEU A 114 18.14 6.76 -10.23
N PRO A 115 16.93 6.63 -10.78
CA PRO A 115 16.57 7.36 -11.97
C PRO A 115 16.68 8.87 -11.71
N PRO A 116 17.15 9.68 -12.67
CA PRO A 116 17.16 11.13 -12.54
C PRO A 116 15.78 11.65 -12.13
N ALA A 117 15.73 12.62 -11.23
CA ALA A 117 14.48 13.14 -10.66
C ALA A 117 13.45 13.55 -11.73
N GLY A 118 13.91 14.11 -12.86
CA GLY A 118 13.05 14.44 -14.00
C GLY A 118 12.43 13.23 -14.71
N THR A 119 13.20 12.14 -14.82
CA THR A 119 12.73 10.87 -15.42
C THR A 119 11.71 10.19 -14.51
N PHE A 120 11.96 10.20 -13.19
CA PHE A 120 11.02 9.64 -12.22
C PHE A 120 9.68 10.40 -12.22
N ARG A 121 9.74 11.73 -12.18
CA ARG A 121 8.54 12.58 -12.25
C ARG A 121 7.71 12.31 -13.51
N ARG A 122 8.36 12.19 -14.67
CA ARG A 122 7.69 11.87 -15.93
C ARG A 122 7.05 10.49 -15.90
N LYS A 123 7.79 9.44 -15.49
CA LYS A 123 7.27 8.07 -15.40
C LYS A 123 6.10 7.96 -14.41
N LEU A 124 6.17 8.64 -13.27
CA LEU A 124 5.08 8.69 -12.31
C LEU A 124 3.85 9.37 -12.92
N HIS A 125 4.04 10.48 -13.64
CA HIS A 125 2.95 11.20 -14.32
C HIS A 125 2.29 10.34 -15.41
N GLU A 126 3.10 9.65 -16.22
CA GLU A 126 2.64 8.73 -17.25
C GLU A 126 1.83 7.57 -16.64
N ALA A 127 2.35 6.92 -15.59
CA ALA A 127 1.66 5.83 -14.89
C ALA A 127 0.35 6.28 -14.23
N LEU A 128 0.31 7.46 -13.62
CA LEU A 128 -0.90 8.03 -13.06
C LEU A 128 -1.91 8.36 -14.17
N ALA A 129 -1.48 8.98 -15.26
CA ALA A 129 -2.35 9.33 -16.41
C ALA A 129 -2.98 8.06 -17.01
N GLU A 130 -2.21 6.99 -17.23
CA GLU A 130 -2.73 5.71 -17.72
C GLU A 130 -3.74 5.10 -16.75
N THR A 131 -3.48 5.16 -15.45
CA THR A 131 -4.39 4.65 -14.42
C THR A 131 -5.71 5.41 -14.43
N PHE A 132 -5.68 6.74 -14.53
CA PHE A 132 -6.88 7.56 -14.59
C PHE A 132 -7.64 7.38 -15.90
N GLN A 133 -6.96 7.22 -17.05
CA GLN A 133 -7.61 6.97 -18.34
C GLN A 133 -8.29 5.60 -18.37
N ARG A 134 -7.68 4.56 -17.79
CA ARG A 134 -8.32 3.25 -17.64
C ARG A 134 -9.55 3.32 -16.73
N SER A 135 -9.53 4.20 -15.73
CA SER A 135 -10.64 4.41 -14.80
C SER A 135 -11.81 5.17 -15.43
N ALA A 136 -11.54 6.02 -16.42
CA ALA A 136 -12.56 6.83 -17.11
C ALA A 136 -13.28 6.09 -18.25
N ARG A 137 -12.81 4.89 -18.66
CA ARG A 137 -13.54 4.10 -19.65
C ARG A 137 -14.76 3.47 -18.98
N PRO A 138 -16.01 3.76 -19.47
CA PRO A 138 -17.19 3.03 -19.01
C PRO A 138 -16.96 1.53 -19.22
N ALA A 139 -17.40 0.72 -18.26
CA ALA A 139 -17.45 -0.72 -18.44
C ALA A 139 -18.37 -0.98 -19.65
N GLU A 140 -17.80 -1.32 -20.80
CA GLU A 140 -18.58 -1.87 -21.90
C GLU A 140 -19.30 -3.09 -21.38
N MET A 141 -20.61 -2.96 -21.31
CA MET A 141 -21.54 -4.00 -20.93
C MET A 141 -21.36 -5.15 -21.92
N ARG A 142 -20.67 -6.21 -21.51
CA ARG A 142 -20.72 -7.47 -22.26
C ARG A 142 -22.12 -8.05 -22.09
N VAL A 143 -22.96 -7.78 -23.08
CA VAL A 143 -24.17 -8.54 -23.29
C VAL A 143 -23.72 -9.88 -23.86
N ALA A 144 -23.96 -10.95 -23.13
CA ALA A 144 -23.88 -12.31 -23.61
C ALA A 144 -25.20 -12.70 -24.24
#